data_549e8581992627a266e9c47b630f9550
#
_entry.id   549e8581992627a266e9c47b630f9550
#
_cell.length_a   1.000
_cell.length_b   1.000
_cell.length_c   1.000
_cell.angle_alpha   90.00
_cell.angle_beta   90.00
_cell.angle_gamma   90.00
#
_symmetry.space_group_name_H-M   'P 1'
#
loop_
_entity.id
_entity.type
_entity.pdbx_description
1 polymer ?
#
loop_
_entity_poly.entity_id
_entity_poly.type
_entity_poly.pdbx_seq_one_letter_code
_entity_poly.pdbx_strand_id
1 'polypeptide(L)' 'LSTTIDASRCDDAGDLADRICELADRICGIAEDHPEASPRCDDAGDRCARSRERVADECG' A
#
# COMPACT_ATOMS: atom_id res chain seq x y z
N LEU A 1 -19.99 -2.72 -19.90
CA LEU A 1 -18.83 -3.59 -20.03
C LEU A 1 -17.61 -3.01 -19.33
N SER A 2 -17.25 -1.76 -19.66
CA SER A 2 -16.10 -1.09 -19.01
C SER A 2 -16.32 -0.95 -17.52
N THR A 3 -17.55 -0.71 -17.09
CA THR A 3 -17.87 -0.51 -15.69
C THR A 3 -17.53 -1.73 -14.84
N THR A 4 -17.81 -2.92 -15.37
CA THR A 4 -17.51 -4.17 -14.67
C THR A 4 -16.02 -4.38 -14.53
N ILE A 5 -15.27 -4.08 -15.57
CA ILE A 5 -13.80 -4.19 -15.57
C ILE A 5 -13.21 -3.20 -14.56
N ASP A 6 -13.73 -1.97 -14.53
CA ASP A 6 -13.26 -0.94 -13.63
C ASP A 6 -13.49 -1.33 -12.16
N ALA A 7 -14.63 -1.93 -11.87
CA ALA A 7 -14.96 -2.41 -10.52
C ALA A 7 -13.98 -3.50 -10.09
N SER A 8 -13.65 -4.44 -10.98
CA SER A 8 -12.66 -5.50 -10.70
C SER A 8 -11.27 -4.92 -10.44
N ARG A 9 -10.90 -3.89 -11.21
CA ARG A 9 -9.60 -3.22 -11.01
C ARG A 9 -9.53 -2.53 -9.66
N CYS A 10 -10.63 -1.93 -9.23
CA CYS A 10 -10.67 -1.27 -7.94
C CYS A 10 -10.51 -2.27 -6.81
N ASP A 11 -11.14 -3.43 -6.89
CA ASP A 11 -11.00 -4.50 -5.91
C ASP A 11 -9.55 -4.98 -5.84
N ASP A 12 -8.95 -5.23 -7.00
CA ASP A 12 -7.55 -5.67 -7.08
C ASP A 12 -6.59 -4.61 -6.55
N ALA A 13 -6.83 -3.36 -6.91
CA ALA A 13 -6.01 -2.24 -6.44
C ALA A 13 -6.10 -2.10 -4.92
N GLY A 14 -7.30 -2.27 -4.36
CA GLY A 14 -7.50 -2.23 -2.92
C GLY A 14 -6.74 -3.34 -2.21
N ASP A 15 -6.80 -4.57 -2.75
CA ASP A 15 -6.07 -5.71 -2.21
C ASP A 15 -4.55 -5.47 -2.25
N LEU A 16 -4.05 -4.94 -3.36
CA LEU A 16 -2.63 -4.63 -3.49
C LEU A 16 -2.20 -3.56 -2.50
N ALA A 17 -3.01 -2.53 -2.33
CA ALA A 17 -2.72 -1.47 -1.36
C ALA A 17 -2.66 -2.03 0.06
N ASP A 18 -3.59 -2.93 0.41
CA ASP A 18 -3.60 -3.59 1.72
C ASP A 18 -2.33 -4.40 1.95
N ARG A 19 -1.88 -5.13 0.94
CA ARG A 19 -0.65 -5.92 1.03
C ARG A 19 0.57 -5.03 1.21
N ILE A 20 0.62 -3.93 0.47
CA ILE A 20 1.71 -2.96 0.59
C ILE A 20 1.75 -2.40 2.00
N CYS A 21 0.59 -2.08 2.57
CA CYS A 21 0.49 -1.56 3.93
C CYS A 21 0.88 -2.60 4.97
N GLU A 22 0.51 -3.86 4.77
CA GLU A 22 0.92 -4.96 5.65
C GLU A 22 2.44 -5.14 5.65
N LEU A 23 3.05 -5.09 4.47
CA LEU A 23 4.50 -5.17 4.35
C LEU A 23 5.18 -3.99 5.02
N ALA A 24 4.59 -2.79 4.88
CA ALA A 24 5.11 -1.61 5.56
C ALA A 24 5.12 -1.79 7.07
N ASP A 25 4.06 -2.34 7.63
CA ASP A 25 3.98 -2.63 9.07
C ASP A 25 5.06 -3.60 9.52
N ARG A 26 5.31 -4.64 8.74
CA ARG A 26 6.36 -5.62 9.04
C ARG A 26 7.74 -5.00 8.99
N ILE A 27 8.00 -4.19 7.96
CA ILE A 27 9.29 -3.52 7.81
C ILE A 27 9.50 -2.55 8.96
N CYS A 28 8.46 -1.81 9.35
CA CYS A 28 8.55 -0.88 10.46
C CYS A 28 8.76 -1.60 11.80
N GLY A 29 8.16 -2.79 11.97
CA GLY A 29 8.38 -3.63 13.14
C GLY A 29 9.83 -4.09 13.24
N ILE A 30 10.43 -4.48 12.10
CA ILE A 30 11.85 -4.85 12.04
C ILE A 30 12.73 -3.65 12.37
N ALA A 31 12.36 -2.47 11.89
CA ALA A 31 13.13 -1.25 12.10
C ALA A 31 13.19 -0.84 13.57
N GLU A 32 12.22 -1.24 14.39
CA GLU A 32 12.25 -1.00 15.83
C GLU A 32 13.45 -1.69 16.49
N ASP A 33 13.76 -2.91 16.05
CA ASP A 33 14.91 -3.68 16.55
C ASP A 33 16.19 -3.40 15.77
N HIS A 34 16.05 -2.93 14.53
CA HIS A 34 17.17 -2.69 13.61
C HIS A 34 17.08 -1.27 13.05
N PRO A 35 17.67 -0.27 13.71
CA PRO A 35 17.60 1.11 13.27
C PRO A 35 18.09 1.35 11.82
N GLU A 36 18.97 0.50 11.32
CA GLU A 36 19.46 0.60 9.95
C GLU A 36 18.36 0.34 8.92
N ALA A 37 17.24 -0.24 9.34
CA ALA A 37 16.09 -0.48 8.46
C ALA A 37 15.09 0.68 8.45
N SER A 38 15.31 1.74 9.25
CA SER A 38 14.43 2.89 9.31
C SER A 38 14.12 3.52 7.95
N PRO A 39 15.11 3.73 7.05
CA PRO A 39 14.81 4.27 5.72
C PRO A 39 13.85 3.40 4.92
N ARG A 40 13.91 2.09 5.10
CA ARG A 40 13.01 1.16 4.43
C ARG A 40 11.60 1.25 4.99
N CYS A 41 11.48 1.45 6.29
CA CYS A 41 10.19 1.66 6.93
C CYS A 41 9.53 2.93 6.38
N ASP A 42 10.27 4.03 6.29
CA ASP A 42 9.78 5.29 5.75
C ASP A 42 9.32 5.13 4.30
N ASP A 43 10.13 4.46 3.49
CA ASP A 43 9.84 4.19 2.08
C ASP A 43 8.56 3.35 1.94
N ALA A 44 8.47 2.29 2.72
CA ALA A 44 7.31 1.40 2.69
C ALA A 44 6.04 2.12 3.13
N GLY A 45 6.13 2.95 4.16
CA GLY A 45 5.01 3.77 4.62
C GLY A 45 4.54 4.75 3.56
N ASP A 46 5.48 5.36 2.85
CA ASP A 46 5.19 6.28 1.75
C ASP A 46 4.45 5.56 0.61
N ARG A 47 4.91 4.37 0.25
CA ARG A 47 4.27 3.56 -0.78
C ARG A 47 2.86 3.14 -0.38
N CYS A 48 2.68 2.79 0.88
CA CYS A 48 1.37 2.45 1.41
C CYS A 48 0.41 3.63 1.26
N ALA A 49 0.84 4.82 1.68
CA ALA A 49 0.03 6.03 1.58
C ALA A 49 -0.32 6.37 0.14
N ARG A 50 0.66 6.32 -0.76
CA ARG A 50 0.45 6.59 -2.19
C ARG A 50 -0.51 5.61 -2.83
N SER A 51 -0.38 4.34 -2.47
CA SER A 51 -1.27 3.29 -3.00
C SER A 51 -2.70 3.56 -2.60
N ARG A 52 -2.94 3.95 -1.35
CA ARG A 52 -4.27 4.28 -0.86
C ARG A 52 -4.84 5.51 -1.54
N GLU A 53 -4.03 6.53 -1.74
CA GLU A 53 -4.44 7.74 -2.44
C GLU A 53 -4.85 7.43 -3.87
N ARG A 54 -4.07 6.59 -4.54
CA ARG A 54 -4.35 6.20 -5.91
C ARG A 54 -5.68 5.45 -6.00
N VAL A 55 -5.91 4.52 -5.09
CA VAL A 55 -7.17 3.78 -5.04
C VAL A 55 -8.33 4.74 -4.80
N ALA A 56 -8.19 5.68 -3.89
CA ALA A 56 -9.21 6.66 -3.60
C ALA A 56 -9.51 7.54 -4.82
N ASP A 57 -8.47 7.97 -5.54
CA ASP A 57 -8.62 8.81 -6.74
C ASP A 57 -9.30 8.05 -7.88
N GLU A 58 -8.89 6.82 -8.12
CA GLU A 58 -9.39 6.03 -9.25
C GLU A 58 -10.75 5.38 -8.96
N CYS A 59 -11.00 5.05 -7.71
CA CYS A 59 -12.17 4.27 -7.31
C CYS A 59 -13.16 5.06 -6.45
N GLY A 60 -12.71 6.17 -5.92
CA GLY A 60 -13.56 7.02 -5.13
C GLY A 60 -14.36 7.95 -5.98
#